data_4ccce00e2f9f0c2df07fe01e665c6c9b
#
_entry.id   4ccce00e2f9f0c2df07fe01e665c6c9b
#
_cell.length_a   1.000
_cell.length_b   1.000
_cell.length_c   1.000
_cell.angle_alpha   90.00
_cell.angle_beta   90.00
_cell.angle_gamma   90.00
#
_symmetry.space_group_name_H-M   'P 1'
#
loop_
_entity.id
_entity.type
_entity.pdbx_description
1 polymer ?
#
loop_
_entity_poly.entity_id
_entity_poly.type
_entity_poly.pdbx_seq_one_letter_code
_entity_poly.pdbx_strand_id
1 'polypeptide(L)'
;IDDVPFYACKYYMAKGHWQIYNWNADKKNDQDGDADCLPIEDVPKDVITMAIKSAKLMGKGLYGIDIKVVNNKPMVIEINDNPNIDYGVEDAYYGDLVYTKILQALKTRLE
;
A
#
# COMPACT_ATOMS: atom_id res chain seq x y z
N ILE A 1 7.74 -4.12 5.93
CA ILE A 1 8.41 -5.38 6.30
C ILE A 1 9.07 -5.21 7.65
N ASP A 2 8.74 -6.06 8.63
CA ASP A 2 9.36 -6.09 9.96
C ASP A 2 9.42 -4.73 10.69
N ASP A 3 8.32 -4.00 10.67
CA ASP A 3 8.14 -2.64 11.20
C ASP A 3 8.88 -1.53 10.43
N VAL A 4 9.48 -1.85 9.29
CA VAL A 4 10.14 -0.86 8.43
C VAL A 4 9.26 -0.60 7.22
N PRO A 5 8.83 0.64 6.98
CA PRO A 5 8.14 1.01 5.76
C PRO A 5 9.05 0.73 4.56
N PHE A 6 8.49 0.09 3.55
CA PHE A 6 9.26 -0.30 2.39
C PHE A 6 8.89 0.52 1.15
N TYR A 7 7.62 0.55 0.82
CA TYR A 7 7.09 1.38 -0.25
C TYR A 7 5.68 1.85 0.07
N ALA A 8 5.21 2.83 -0.67
CA ALA A 8 3.86 3.32 -0.58
C ALA A 8 3.29 3.56 -1.98
N CYS A 9 2.03 3.26 -2.17
CA CYS A 9 1.28 3.61 -3.35
C CYS A 9 0.03 4.39 -2.95
N LYS A 10 -0.23 5.48 -3.65
CA LYS A 10 -1.42 6.29 -3.49
C LYS A 10 -2.44 5.86 -4.53
N TYR A 11 -3.58 5.40 -4.06
CA TYR A 11 -4.70 5.04 -4.91
C TYR A 11 -5.70 6.17 -4.98
N TYR A 12 -6.19 6.42 -6.17
CA TYR A 12 -7.25 7.40 -6.42
C TYR A 12 -8.58 6.68 -6.53
N MET A 13 -9.63 7.27 -5.96
CA MET A 13 -10.96 6.70 -6.08
C MET A 13 -11.43 6.79 -7.53
N ALA A 14 -12.26 5.84 -7.95
CA ALA A 14 -12.96 5.90 -9.23
C ALA A 14 -13.80 7.18 -9.28
N LYS A 15 -13.95 7.75 -10.48
CA LYS A 15 -14.60 9.04 -10.67
C LYS A 15 -15.96 9.11 -10.00
N GLY A 16 -16.14 10.06 -9.10
CA GLY A 16 -17.40 10.27 -8.38
C GLY A 16 -17.80 9.14 -7.45
N HIS A 17 -16.86 8.27 -7.06
CA HIS A 17 -17.12 7.10 -6.23
C HIS A 17 -16.23 7.08 -4.98
N TRP A 18 -16.66 6.39 -3.94
CA TRP A 18 -15.93 6.28 -2.67
C TRP A 18 -14.92 5.12 -2.63
N GLN A 19 -14.97 4.24 -3.62
CA GLN A 19 -14.05 3.11 -3.79
C GLN A 19 -13.15 3.32 -5.01
N ILE A 20 -12.07 2.55 -5.10
CA ILE A 20 -11.15 2.52 -6.25
C ILE A 20 -11.89 2.01 -7.49
N TYR A 21 -12.79 1.04 -7.32
CA TYR A 21 -13.61 0.49 -8.40
C TYR A 21 -15.06 0.97 -8.31
N ASN A 22 -15.61 1.39 -9.42
CA ASN A 22 -17.02 1.71 -9.58
C ASN A 22 -17.66 0.78 -10.62
N TRP A 23 -18.16 -0.34 -10.15
CA TRP A 23 -18.79 -1.37 -11.00
C TRP A 23 -20.07 -0.92 -11.70
N ASN A 24 -20.67 0.19 -11.25
CA ASN A 24 -21.89 0.77 -11.81
C ASN A 24 -21.61 1.89 -12.83
N ALA A 25 -20.33 2.17 -13.14
CA ALA A 25 -20.00 3.22 -14.10
C ALA A 25 -20.36 2.78 -15.53
N ASP A 26 -20.99 3.69 -16.27
CA ASP A 26 -21.43 3.43 -17.66
C ASP A 26 -20.24 3.33 -18.64
N LYS A 27 -19.11 3.93 -18.29
CA LYS A 27 -17.88 3.92 -19.10
C LYS A 27 -16.79 3.14 -18.40
N LYS A 28 -16.12 2.28 -19.14
CA LYS A 28 -15.01 1.46 -18.63
C LYS A 28 -13.90 2.31 -18.00
N ASN A 29 -13.60 3.49 -18.57
CA ASN A 29 -12.57 4.41 -18.06
C ASN A 29 -12.94 5.08 -16.73
N ASP A 30 -14.21 5.05 -16.33
CA ASP A 30 -14.68 5.60 -15.07
C ASP A 30 -14.85 4.52 -13.98
N GLN A 31 -14.56 3.25 -14.31
CA GLN A 31 -14.69 2.12 -13.37
C GLN A 31 -13.51 2.02 -12.41
N ASP A 32 -12.30 2.36 -12.87
CA ASP A 32 -11.07 2.19 -12.11
C ASP A 32 -10.46 3.55 -11.75
N GLY A 33 -9.89 3.65 -10.57
CA GLY A 33 -9.00 4.73 -10.18
C GLY A 33 -7.56 4.44 -10.59
N ASP A 34 -6.73 5.47 -10.62
CA ASP A 34 -5.30 5.36 -10.85
C ASP A 34 -4.53 5.04 -9.57
N ALA A 35 -3.30 4.56 -9.72
CA ALA A 35 -2.37 4.36 -8.62
C ALA A 35 -1.00 4.94 -8.95
N ASP A 36 -0.43 5.66 -8.01
CA ASP A 36 0.93 6.20 -8.08
C ASP A 36 1.76 5.68 -6.90
N CYS A 37 2.88 5.06 -7.17
CA CYS A 37 3.84 4.72 -6.12
C CYS A 37 4.79 5.89 -5.88
N LEU A 38 5.17 6.10 -4.63
CA LEU A 38 5.99 7.23 -4.21
C LEU A 38 7.04 6.79 -3.18
N PRO A 39 8.15 7.53 -3.08
CA PRO A 39 9.15 7.29 -2.05
C PRO A 39 8.54 7.44 -0.65
N ILE A 40 9.03 6.67 0.30
CA ILE A 40 8.55 6.73 1.70
C ILE A 40 8.73 8.12 2.30
N GLU A 41 9.80 8.83 1.95
CA GLU A 41 10.08 10.19 2.41
C GLU A 41 9.03 11.22 1.97
N ASP A 42 8.30 10.94 0.90
CA ASP A 42 7.24 11.82 0.39
C ASP A 42 5.86 11.51 1.02
N VAL A 43 5.76 10.43 1.77
CA VAL A 43 4.53 10.09 2.49
C VAL A 43 4.40 10.94 3.76
N PRO A 44 3.22 11.50 4.06
CA PRO A 44 3.01 12.25 5.30
C PRO A 44 3.43 11.46 6.54
N LYS A 45 4.12 12.11 7.46
CA LYS A 45 4.71 11.45 8.65
C LYS A 45 3.67 10.79 9.56
N ASP A 46 2.49 11.36 9.66
CA ASP A 46 1.38 10.82 10.44
C ASP A 46 0.83 9.53 9.83
N VAL A 47 0.79 9.43 8.50
CA VAL A 47 0.43 8.21 7.76
C VAL A 47 1.46 7.11 8.03
N ILE A 48 2.75 7.42 7.91
CA ILE A 48 3.85 6.47 8.21
C ILE A 48 3.80 6.01 9.67
N THR A 49 3.61 6.94 10.59
CA THR A 49 3.51 6.62 12.02
C THR A 49 2.34 5.68 12.30
N MET A 50 1.21 5.93 11.69
CA MET A 50 0.03 5.08 11.83
C MET A 50 0.27 3.68 11.24
N ALA A 51 0.86 3.60 10.04
CA ALA A 51 1.20 2.33 9.41
C ALA A 51 2.13 1.49 10.29
N ILE A 52 3.19 2.08 10.83
CA ILE A 52 4.14 1.38 11.71
C ILE A 52 3.46 0.89 12.99
N LYS A 53 2.65 1.75 13.64
CA LYS A 53 1.91 1.36 14.85
C LYS A 53 0.96 0.20 14.59
N SER A 54 0.27 0.22 13.47
CA SER A 54 -0.67 -0.83 13.07
C SER A 54 0.05 -2.15 12.78
N ALA A 55 1.16 -2.11 12.03
CA ALA A 55 1.96 -3.30 11.75
C ALA A 55 2.51 -3.95 13.04
N LYS A 56 2.94 -3.14 14.01
CA LYS A 56 3.45 -3.64 15.31
C LYS A 56 2.42 -4.44 16.10
N LEU A 57 1.14 -4.16 15.93
CA LEU A 57 0.07 -4.94 16.58
C LEU A 57 -0.03 -6.36 16.02
N MET A 58 0.40 -6.56 14.77
CA MET A 58 0.38 -7.87 14.09
C MET A 58 1.66 -8.67 14.35
N GLY A 59 2.74 -8.02 14.78
CA GLY A 59 4.05 -8.64 14.94
C GLY A 59 4.95 -8.47 13.72
N LYS A 60 6.06 -9.21 13.69
CA LYS A 60 7.02 -9.18 12.58
C LYS A 60 6.45 -9.86 11.34
N GLY A 61 6.48 -9.20 10.20
CA GLY A 61 5.92 -9.74 8.96
C GLY A 61 5.99 -8.79 7.79
N LEU A 62 5.43 -9.27 6.69
CA LEU A 62 5.10 -8.46 5.51
C LEU A 62 3.62 -8.10 5.61
N TYR A 63 3.31 -6.83 5.67
CA TYR A 63 1.94 -6.33 5.75
C TYR A 63 1.69 -5.23 4.72
N GLY A 64 0.52 -5.28 4.10
CA GLY A 64 -0.08 -4.16 3.41
C GLY A 64 -1.02 -3.43 4.38
N ILE A 65 -0.87 -2.12 4.51
CA ILE A 65 -1.70 -1.30 5.39
C ILE A 65 -2.46 -0.29 4.54
N ASP A 66 -3.75 -0.46 4.46
CA ASP A 66 -4.62 0.46 3.75
C ASP A 66 -5.03 1.60 4.67
N ILE A 67 -4.61 2.81 4.30
CA ILE A 67 -4.87 4.02 5.07
C ILE A 67 -5.61 5.03 4.20
N LYS A 68 -6.73 5.52 4.69
CA LYS A 68 -7.47 6.62 4.11
C LYS A 68 -7.23 7.89 4.91
N VAL A 69 -6.97 9.00 4.22
CA VAL A 69 -6.83 10.31 4.84
C VAL A 69 -8.10 11.11 4.61
N VAL A 70 -8.79 11.45 5.70
CA VAL A 70 -10.02 12.23 5.68
C VAL A 70 -9.85 13.46 6.56
N ASN A 71 -10.07 14.65 6.02
CA ASN A 71 -9.85 15.92 6.74
C ASN A 71 -8.47 16.00 7.40
N ASN A 72 -7.42 15.64 6.66
CA ASN A 72 -6.03 15.56 7.12
C ASN A 72 -5.78 14.59 8.29
N LYS A 73 -6.67 13.64 8.52
CA LYS A 73 -6.53 12.61 9.55
C LYS A 73 -6.41 11.25 8.90
N PRO A 74 -5.31 10.51 9.11
CA PRO A 74 -5.18 9.15 8.62
C PRO A 74 -6.04 8.19 9.43
N MET A 75 -6.65 7.24 8.76
CA MET A 75 -7.44 6.17 9.35
C MET A 75 -7.06 4.84 8.69
N VAL A 76 -6.78 3.83 9.49
CA VAL A 76 -6.54 2.47 8.98
C VAL A 76 -7.87 1.86 8.56
N ILE A 77 -7.90 1.35 7.34
CA ILE A 77 -9.04 0.64 6.79
C ILE A 77 -8.83 -0.87 6.92
N GLU A 78 -7.63 -1.33 6.58
CA GLU A 78 -7.31 -2.75 6.56
C GLU A 78 -5.82 -2.98 6.84
N ILE A 79 -5.51 -4.11 7.47
CA ILE A 79 -4.15 -4.66 7.57
C ILE A 79 -4.19 -6.03 6.91
N ASN A 80 -3.45 -6.18 5.82
CA ASN A 80 -3.40 -7.40 5.04
C ASN A 80 -2.07 -8.13 5.27
N ASP A 81 -2.12 -9.37 5.73
CA ASP A 81 -0.96 -10.23 6.00
C ASP A 81 -0.48 -11.00 4.75
N ASN A 82 -1.21 -10.86 3.65
CA ASN A 82 -0.82 -11.38 2.35
C ASN A 82 -1.09 -10.33 1.26
N PRO A 83 -0.38 -9.18 1.29
CA PRO A 83 -0.64 -8.08 0.37
C PRO A 83 -0.30 -8.48 -1.07
N ASN A 84 -1.15 -8.06 -2.00
CA ASN A 84 -0.86 -8.16 -3.42
C ASN A 84 0.32 -7.25 -3.79
N ILE A 85 1.11 -7.73 -4.75
CA ILE A 85 2.13 -6.95 -5.43
C ILE A 85 1.83 -7.12 -6.91
N ASP A 86 1.27 -6.08 -7.51
CA ASP A 86 0.75 -6.16 -8.86
C ASP A 86 1.81 -5.76 -9.87
N TYR A 87 1.98 -6.62 -10.88
CA TYR A 87 2.85 -6.31 -12.01
C TYR A 87 2.39 -5.03 -12.71
N GLY A 88 3.34 -4.14 -12.97
CA GLY A 88 3.07 -2.86 -13.63
C GLY A 88 2.56 -1.76 -12.69
N VAL A 89 2.45 -2.01 -11.38
CA VAL A 89 2.09 -1.03 -10.35
C VAL A 89 3.29 -0.79 -9.44
N GLU A 90 3.51 -1.63 -8.45
CA GLU A 90 4.62 -1.47 -7.51
C GLU A 90 5.98 -1.62 -8.19
N ASP A 91 6.14 -2.62 -9.05
CA ASP A 91 7.39 -2.88 -9.77
C ASP A 91 7.65 -1.88 -10.92
N ALA A 92 6.62 -1.22 -11.44
CA ALA A 92 6.80 -0.14 -12.40
C ALA A 92 7.65 1.01 -11.83
N TYR A 93 7.53 1.25 -10.54
CA TYR A 93 8.29 2.31 -9.84
C TYR A 93 9.58 1.77 -9.21
N TYR A 94 9.50 0.67 -8.47
CA TYR A 94 10.62 0.13 -7.68
C TYR A 94 11.44 -0.92 -8.41
N GLY A 95 10.97 -1.41 -9.57
CA GLY A 95 11.62 -2.50 -10.32
C GLY A 95 11.71 -3.78 -9.49
N ASP A 96 12.71 -4.58 -9.80
CA ASP A 96 12.99 -5.87 -9.13
C ASP A 96 13.33 -5.74 -7.65
N LEU A 97 13.59 -4.52 -7.18
CA LEU A 97 13.90 -4.26 -5.76
C LEU A 97 12.74 -4.67 -4.85
N VAL A 98 11.50 -4.53 -5.30
CA VAL A 98 10.31 -4.97 -4.56
C VAL A 98 10.45 -6.45 -4.20
N TYR A 99 10.65 -7.29 -5.21
CA TYR A 99 10.75 -8.75 -5.03
C TYR A 99 11.99 -9.16 -4.26
N THR A 100 13.13 -8.56 -4.59
CA THR A 100 14.42 -8.89 -3.96
C THR A 100 14.39 -8.64 -2.45
N LYS A 101 13.89 -7.50 -2.01
CA LYS A 101 13.80 -7.17 -0.57
C LYS A 101 12.83 -8.07 0.17
N ILE A 102 11.70 -8.39 -0.41
CA ILE A 102 10.72 -9.30 0.20
C ILE A 102 11.33 -10.69 0.36
N LEU A 103 11.92 -11.22 -0.71
CA LEU A 103 12.56 -12.55 -0.69
C LEU A 103 13.72 -12.61 0.30
N GLN A 104 14.53 -11.57 0.41
CA GLN A 104 15.60 -11.48 1.41
C GLN A 104 15.06 -11.51 2.83
N ALA A 105 14.02 -10.73 3.13
CA ALA A 105 13.40 -10.72 4.45
C ALA A 105 12.80 -12.08 4.82
N LEU A 106 12.15 -12.76 3.87
CA LEU A 106 11.61 -14.11 4.09
C LEU A 106 12.72 -15.15 4.26
N LYS A 107 13.77 -15.08 3.44
CA LYS A 107 14.93 -15.99 3.55
C LYS A 107 15.59 -15.90 4.93
N THR A 108 15.80 -14.70 5.45
CA THR A 108 16.42 -14.50 6.78
C THR A 108 15.67 -15.22 7.89
N ARG A 109 14.38 -15.45 7.75
CA ARG A 109 13.56 -16.18 8.73
C ARG A 109 13.73 -17.70 8.67
N LEU A 110 14.25 -18.21 7.57
CA LEU A 110 14.50 -19.64 7.37
C LEU A 110 15.89 -20.05 7.87
N GLU A 111 16.74 -19.09 8.08
CA GLU A 111 18.10 -19.25 8.59
C GLU A 111 18.13 -19.19 10.13
#